data_6f22d75fe354cc082546891fe38c58fc
#
_entry.id   6f22d75fe354cc082546891fe38c58fc
#
_cell.length_a   1.000
_cell.length_b   1.000
_cell.length_c   1.000
_cell.angle_alpha   90.00
_cell.angle_beta   90.00
_cell.angle_gamma   90.00
#
_symmetry.space_group_name_H-M   'P 1'
#
loop_
_entity.id
_entity.type
_entity.pdbx_description
1 polymer ?
#
loop_
_entity_poly.entity_id
_entity_poly.type
_entity_poly.pdbx_seq_one_letter_code
_entity_poly.pdbx_strand_id
1 'polypeptide(L)'
;MKIGLASPDQIREWSYGEVLRPETINYRTQKPEKEGLFCERIFGPQKDWECNCGKYKRIRFRGKVCEKCGVEVTRAKVRRERMGHIELAAPVSHIWYFKGTPSRIGQMLDISPKRLEEVLYFTKYIVIDPGEAKELSKNQLLEEKEYANFRTKYGSDFKAGMGAEAIKELLQEIDLDKLSAELKEELSATQQGQKRVKLLKRLDVVEAFLQSHNRPEWMIMDAVPVIPPDIRPMVQLDGGRYGVSDLNDLYRRVINRNNRLRKLIEMHSPEIIVRNEKRMLQEAVDALIDNGRHGRAYTGSNNRPLKSLSDLLKGKQGRFRQNLLGKRVDYSGRSVIVVGPELKMDQCGLPKEMALELFKPFVLNDLVEKGSAQNIKQAKKMVERAEDKVWDSLECVIKDHPVLLNRAPTLHRLGIQAFSPVLVEGRAIKLHPL
;
A
#
# COMPACT_ATOMS: atom_id res chain seq x y z
N MET A 1 -11.05 10.41 3.21
CA MET A 1 -10.31 9.15 3.32
C MET A 1 -10.23 8.81 4.79
N LYS A 2 -10.64 7.61 5.20
CA LYS A 2 -10.57 7.12 6.57
C LYS A 2 -9.58 5.96 6.62
N ILE A 3 -8.67 5.97 7.59
CA ILE A 3 -7.74 4.88 7.86
C ILE A 3 -8.18 4.20 9.15
N GLY A 4 -8.35 2.90 9.14
CA GLY A 4 -8.78 2.12 10.29
C GLY A 4 -8.22 0.71 10.25
N LEU A 5 -8.44 -0.05 11.32
CA LEU A 5 -8.16 -1.47 11.35
C LEU A 5 -9.26 -2.22 10.61
N ALA A 6 -8.88 -3.24 9.84
CA ALA A 6 -9.81 -4.16 9.22
C ALA A 6 -9.89 -5.45 10.05
N SER A 7 -11.11 -5.91 10.33
CA SER A 7 -11.31 -7.23 10.89
C SER A 7 -10.98 -8.31 9.86
N PRO A 8 -10.66 -9.55 10.29
CA PRO A 8 -10.49 -10.67 9.36
C PRO A 8 -11.72 -10.89 8.47
N ASP A 9 -12.92 -10.73 9.02
CA ASP A 9 -14.18 -10.89 8.28
C ASP A 9 -14.36 -9.80 7.23
N GLN A 10 -13.98 -8.56 7.54
CA GLN A 10 -14.01 -7.47 6.59
C GLN A 10 -13.01 -7.70 5.44
N ILE A 11 -11.84 -8.27 5.70
CA ILE A 11 -10.87 -8.64 4.65
C ILE A 11 -11.48 -9.73 3.74
N ARG A 12 -12.17 -10.72 4.31
CA ARG A 12 -12.85 -11.76 3.54
C ARG A 12 -14.01 -11.21 2.71
N GLU A 13 -14.76 -10.24 3.25
CA GLU A 13 -15.85 -9.55 2.55
C GLU A 13 -15.33 -8.75 1.35
N TRP A 14 -14.20 -8.06 1.47
CA TRP A 14 -13.59 -7.32 0.34
C TRP A 14 -13.03 -8.25 -0.74
N SER A 15 -12.74 -9.50 -0.39
CA SER A 15 -12.06 -10.45 -1.25
C SER A 15 -13.02 -11.16 -2.20
N TYR A 16 -12.60 -11.30 -3.44
CA TYR A 16 -13.28 -12.11 -4.46
C TYR A 16 -12.85 -13.58 -4.47
N GLY A 17 -11.92 -13.97 -3.60
CA GLY A 17 -11.48 -15.34 -3.41
C GLY A 17 -10.12 -15.49 -2.75
N GLU A 18 -9.84 -16.70 -2.27
CA GLU A 18 -8.56 -17.06 -1.64
C GLU A 18 -7.50 -17.35 -2.71
N VAL A 19 -6.30 -16.82 -2.50
CA VAL A 19 -5.11 -17.08 -3.31
C VAL A 19 -4.32 -18.22 -2.66
N LEU A 20 -4.38 -19.41 -3.27
CA LEU A 20 -3.76 -20.62 -2.72
C LEU A 20 -2.37 -20.89 -3.30
N ARG A 21 -2.12 -20.45 -4.53
CA ARG A 21 -0.90 -20.78 -5.28
C ARG A 21 0.04 -19.59 -5.43
N PRO A 22 1.35 -19.81 -5.29
CA PRO A 22 2.35 -18.76 -5.45
C PRO A 22 2.62 -18.41 -6.92
N GLU A 23 2.16 -19.23 -7.87
CA GLU A 23 2.38 -19.05 -9.30
C GLU A 23 1.65 -17.80 -9.81
N THR A 24 2.28 -17.10 -10.74
CA THR A 24 1.75 -15.90 -11.37
C THR A 24 1.11 -16.20 -12.71
N ILE A 25 1.92 -16.56 -13.70
CA ILE A 25 1.51 -16.89 -15.05
C ILE A 25 2.17 -18.19 -15.49
N ASN A 26 1.52 -18.90 -16.41
CA ASN A 26 2.15 -19.98 -17.13
C ASN A 26 3.01 -19.41 -18.25
N TYR A 27 4.33 -19.57 -18.17
CA TYR A 27 5.27 -18.98 -19.11
C TYR A 27 5.10 -19.49 -20.56
N ARG A 28 4.60 -20.71 -20.73
CA ARG A 28 4.35 -21.29 -22.05
C ARG A 28 3.09 -20.74 -22.71
N THR A 29 2.01 -20.60 -21.94
CA THR A 29 0.70 -20.14 -22.45
C THR A 29 0.47 -18.65 -22.24
N GLN A 30 1.32 -17.99 -21.44
CA GLN A 30 1.22 -16.59 -21.02
C GLN A 30 -0.11 -16.25 -20.31
N LYS A 31 -0.84 -17.26 -19.87
CA LYS A 31 -2.11 -17.09 -19.15
C LYS A 31 -1.89 -17.16 -17.64
N PRO A 32 -2.69 -16.40 -16.86
CA PRO A 32 -2.67 -16.49 -15.40
C PRO A 32 -3.01 -17.89 -14.91
N GLU A 33 -2.26 -18.38 -13.92
CA GLU A 33 -2.56 -19.64 -13.27
C GLU A 33 -3.81 -19.52 -12.39
N LYS A 34 -4.55 -20.63 -12.33
CA LYS A 34 -5.75 -20.71 -11.48
C LYS A 34 -5.35 -20.66 -10.00
N GLU A 35 -6.12 -19.92 -9.21
CA GLU A 35 -5.89 -19.72 -7.77
C GLU A 35 -4.53 -19.09 -7.43
N GLY A 36 -3.82 -18.56 -8.45
CA GLY A 36 -2.57 -17.84 -8.31
C GLY A 36 -2.75 -16.34 -8.13
N LEU A 37 -1.63 -15.64 -8.01
CA LEU A 37 -1.58 -14.18 -7.76
C LEU A 37 -2.20 -13.33 -8.88
N PHE A 38 -2.41 -13.87 -10.08
CA PHE A 38 -3.03 -13.20 -11.24
C PHE A 38 -4.31 -13.87 -11.72
N CYS A 39 -4.88 -14.78 -10.93
CA CYS A 39 -6.05 -15.56 -11.29
C CYS A 39 -7.21 -14.70 -11.81
N GLU A 40 -7.72 -15.04 -13.00
CA GLU A 40 -8.84 -14.30 -13.60
C GLU A 40 -10.18 -14.57 -12.90
N ARG A 41 -10.32 -15.72 -12.23
CA ARG A 41 -11.51 -16.03 -11.44
C ARG A 41 -11.66 -15.11 -10.24
N ILE A 42 -10.54 -14.76 -9.57
CA ILE A 42 -10.51 -13.92 -8.38
C ILE A 42 -10.51 -12.44 -8.81
N PHE A 43 -9.60 -12.04 -9.68
CA PHE A 43 -9.32 -10.65 -9.99
C PHE A 43 -10.01 -10.12 -11.25
N GLY A 44 -10.66 -10.99 -12.02
CA GLY A 44 -11.33 -10.62 -13.27
C GLY A 44 -10.52 -10.91 -14.54
N PRO A 45 -11.18 -10.74 -15.71
CA PRO A 45 -10.60 -11.09 -17.01
C PRO A 45 -9.49 -10.13 -17.43
N GLN A 46 -8.55 -10.61 -18.26
CA GLN A 46 -7.48 -9.78 -18.85
C GLN A 46 -7.97 -8.89 -20.01
N LYS A 47 -9.01 -9.35 -20.72
CA LYS A 47 -9.59 -8.60 -21.84
C LYS A 47 -11.04 -8.26 -21.54
N ASP A 48 -11.47 -7.09 -22.02
CA ASP A 48 -12.84 -6.65 -21.85
C ASP A 48 -13.82 -7.64 -22.44
N TRP A 49 -14.82 -8.02 -21.66
CA TRP A 49 -15.95 -8.83 -22.08
C TRP A 49 -15.58 -10.24 -22.62
N GLU A 50 -14.44 -10.78 -22.20
CA GLU A 50 -13.98 -12.11 -22.62
C GLU A 50 -13.60 -12.96 -21.39
N CYS A 51 -14.10 -14.20 -21.32
CA CYS A 51 -13.66 -15.16 -20.30
C CYS A 51 -12.33 -15.83 -20.70
N ASN A 52 -11.58 -16.39 -19.74
CA ASN A 52 -10.27 -17.00 -19.97
C ASN A 52 -10.28 -18.12 -21.03
N CYS A 53 -11.33 -18.96 -21.06
CA CYS A 53 -11.43 -20.06 -22.04
C CYS A 53 -11.94 -19.60 -23.42
N GLY A 54 -12.39 -18.36 -23.58
CA GLY A 54 -12.89 -17.82 -24.83
C GLY A 54 -14.31 -18.26 -25.22
N LYS A 55 -15.02 -19.03 -24.35
CA LYS A 55 -16.41 -19.48 -24.60
C LYS A 55 -17.37 -18.30 -24.72
N TYR A 56 -17.24 -17.33 -23.84
CA TYR A 56 -18.06 -16.11 -23.85
C TYR A 56 -17.20 -14.93 -24.23
N LYS A 57 -17.60 -14.25 -25.31
CA LYS A 57 -16.99 -13.03 -25.84
C LYS A 57 -18.10 -12.04 -26.15
N ARG A 58 -17.82 -10.75 -26.03
CA ARG A 58 -18.69 -9.61 -26.29
C ARG A 58 -19.60 -9.23 -25.11
N ILE A 59 -20.02 -7.99 -25.14
CA ILE A 59 -20.79 -7.30 -24.10
C ILE A 59 -22.14 -7.93 -23.76
N ARG A 60 -22.75 -8.67 -24.72
CA ARG A 60 -24.05 -9.36 -24.52
C ARG A 60 -24.04 -10.38 -23.37
N PHE A 61 -22.85 -10.85 -22.98
CA PHE A 61 -22.69 -11.80 -21.89
C PHE A 61 -22.22 -11.14 -20.59
N ARG A 62 -22.38 -9.81 -20.47
CA ARG A 62 -22.00 -9.04 -19.28
C ARG A 62 -22.56 -9.68 -18.01
N GLY A 63 -21.70 -9.83 -16.98
CA GLY A 63 -22.04 -10.37 -15.66
C GLY A 63 -22.22 -11.89 -15.61
N LYS A 64 -22.14 -12.59 -16.78
CA LYS A 64 -22.22 -14.05 -16.78
C LYS A 64 -20.91 -14.65 -16.29
N VAL A 65 -21.00 -15.58 -15.33
CA VAL A 65 -19.86 -16.40 -14.89
C VAL A 65 -19.75 -17.62 -15.82
N CYS A 66 -18.58 -17.83 -16.38
CA CYS A 66 -18.35 -18.97 -17.28
C CYS A 66 -18.30 -20.29 -16.52
N GLU A 67 -19.15 -21.25 -16.89
CA GLU A 67 -19.23 -22.57 -16.24
C GLU A 67 -17.93 -23.38 -16.39
N LYS A 68 -17.17 -23.17 -17.49
CA LYS A 68 -15.91 -23.88 -17.76
C LYS A 68 -14.71 -23.34 -17.02
N CYS A 69 -14.53 -22.01 -16.97
CA CYS A 69 -13.34 -21.38 -16.38
C CYS A 69 -13.62 -20.59 -15.10
N GLY A 70 -14.89 -20.39 -14.73
CA GLY A 70 -15.30 -19.65 -13.54
C GLY A 70 -15.06 -18.13 -13.60
N VAL A 71 -14.66 -17.61 -14.76
CA VAL A 71 -14.36 -16.17 -14.92
C VAL A 71 -15.64 -15.42 -15.28
N GLU A 72 -15.90 -14.34 -14.57
CA GLU A 72 -17.00 -13.41 -14.87
C GLU A 72 -16.68 -12.56 -16.11
N VAL A 73 -17.65 -12.44 -17.01
CA VAL A 73 -17.53 -11.60 -18.22
C VAL A 73 -17.79 -10.14 -17.85
N THR A 74 -16.72 -9.39 -17.63
CA THR A 74 -16.75 -7.98 -17.24
C THR A 74 -15.60 -7.20 -17.89
N ARG A 75 -15.47 -5.92 -17.58
CA ARG A 75 -14.36 -5.10 -18.08
C ARG A 75 -13.04 -5.50 -17.39
N ALA A 76 -11.94 -5.46 -18.12
CA ALA A 76 -10.60 -5.71 -17.57
C ALA A 76 -10.21 -4.71 -16.46
N LYS A 77 -10.81 -3.52 -16.44
CA LYS A 77 -10.59 -2.49 -15.40
C LYS A 77 -10.80 -3.02 -13.96
N VAL A 78 -11.66 -4.02 -13.76
CA VAL A 78 -11.89 -4.63 -12.44
C VAL A 78 -10.63 -5.26 -11.84
N ARG A 79 -9.63 -5.62 -12.64
CA ARG A 79 -8.31 -6.09 -12.19
C ARG A 79 -7.51 -5.06 -11.42
N ARG A 80 -7.91 -3.78 -11.50
CA ARG A 80 -7.37 -2.69 -10.69
C ARG A 80 -8.12 -2.50 -9.37
N GLU A 81 -9.30 -3.06 -9.24
CA GLU A 81 -10.23 -2.80 -8.14
C GLU A 81 -10.43 -4.02 -7.22
N ARG A 82 -10.45 -5.23 -7.79
CA ARG A 82 -10.74 -6.46 -7.05
C ARG A 82 -9.57 -6.91 -6.19
N MET A 83 -9.86 -7.18 -4.93
CA MET A 83 -8.93 -7.73 -3.96
C MET A 83 -9.14 -9.24 -3.82
N GLY A 84 -8.07 -9.94 -3.45
CA GLY A 84 -8.11 -11.30 -2.94
C GLY A 84 -7.64 -11.35 -1.49
N HIS A 85 -7.54 -12.54 -0.92
CA HIS A 85 -6.94 -12.74 0.40
C HIS A 85 -6.13 -14.05 0.45
N ILE A 86 -5.29 -14.15 1.46
CA ILE A 86 -4.58 -15.37 1.84
C ILE A 86 -5.01 -15.70 3.25
N GLU A 87 -5.68 -16.85 3.44
CA GLU A 87 -6.02 -17.34 4.76
C GLU A 87 -4.78 -17.92 5.43
N LEU A 88 -4.41 -17.38 6.59
CA LEU A 88 -3.20 -17.81 7.29
C LEU A 88 -3.43 -19.08 8.11
N ALA A 89 -2.50 -20.02 8.04
CA ALA A 89 -2.53 -21.26 8.82
C ALA A 89 -2.27 -21.03 10.33
N ALA A 90 -1.69 -19.89 10.68
CA ALA A 90 -1.52 -19.41 12.05
C ALA A 90 -1.64 -17.88 12.08
N PRO A 91 -2.19 -17.28 13.15
CA PRO A 91 -2.25 -15.84 13.29
C PRO A 91 -0.87 -15.18 13.24
N VAL A 92 -0.79 -13.97 12.69
CA VAL A 92 0.45 -13.20 12.52
C VAL A 92 0.24 -11.78 13.04
N SER A 93 1.19 -11.27 13.80
CA SER A 93 1.16 -9.90 14.29
C SER A 93 1.45 -8.89 13.18
N HIS A 94 0.69 -7.80 13.14
CA HIS A 94 0.93 -6.71 12.21
C HIS A 94 2.11 -5.85 12.69
N ILE A 95 3.17 -5.78 11.90
CA ILE A 95 4.45 -5.14 12.28
C ILE A 95 4.32 -3.66 12.63
N TRP A 96 3.39 -2.92 12.05
CA TRP A 96 3.19 -1.50 12.38
C TRP A 96 2.75 -1.29 13.83
N TYR A 97 1.94 -2.20 14.38
CA TYR A 97 1.45 -2.11 15.75
C TYR A 97 2.39 -2.74 16.78
N PHE A 98 3.31 -3.59 16.29
CA PHE A 98 4.36 -4.19 17.10
C PHE A 98 5.63 -3.33 17.14
N LYS A 99 6.25 -3.02 15.99
CA LYS A 99 7.53 -2.27 15.88
C LYS A 99 7.35 -0.74 15.75
N GLY A 100 6.13 -0.25 15.85
CA GLY A 100 5.87 1.19 15.95
C GLY A 100 6.54 1.78 17.20
N THR A 101 6.83 3.07 17.18
CA THR A 101 7.36 3.79 18.35
C THR A 101 6.35 4.86 18.76
N PRO A 102 5.59 4.64 19.83
CA PRO A 102 5.54 3.45 20.73
C PRO A 102 4.79 2.25 20.13
N SER A 103 5.09 1.04 20.63
CA SER A 103 4.37 -0.18 20.25
C SER A 103 2.93 -0.16 20.78
N ARG A 104 1.93 -0.22 19.88
CA ARG A 104 0.52 -0.18 20.27
C ARG A 104 0.09 -1.46 21.01
N ILE A 105 0.53 -2.63 20.54
CA ILE A 105 0.30 -3.92 21.23
C ILE A 105 0.97 -3.90 22.60
N GLY A 106 2.21 -3.40 22.67
CA GLY A 106 2.94 -3.30 23.94
C GLY A 106 2.26 -2.35 24.96
N GLN A 107 1.69 -1.23 24.48
CA GLN A 107 0.93 -0.30 25.33
C GLN A 107 -0.37 -0.91 25.83
N MET A 108 -1.09 -1.64 24.98
CA MET A 108 -2.35 -2.29 25.35
C MET A 108 -2.14 -3.36 26.43
N LEU A 109 -1.15 -4.22 26.27
CA LEU A 109 -0.84 -5.32 27.19
C LEU A 109 0.09 -4.92 28.37
N ASP A 110 0.59 -3.70 28.38
CA ASP A 110 1.66 -3.22 29.31
C ASP A 110 2.93 -4.09 29.28
N ILE A 111 3.30 -4.51 28.07
CA ILE A 111 4.51 -5.32 27.84
C ILE A 111 5.56 -4.48 27.12
N SER A 112 6.82 -4.58 27.55
CA SER A 112 7.90 -3.86 26.85
C SER A 112 8.12 -4.45 25.45
N PRO A 113 8.53 -3.60 24.45
CA PRO A 113 8.72 -4.05 23.08
C PRO A 113 9.70 -5.23 22.94
N LYS A 114 10.75 -5.28 23.77
CA LYS A 114 11.72 -6.39 23.78
C LYS A 114 11.07 -7.70 24.22
N ARG A 115 10.32 -7.66 25.32
CA ARG A 115 9.60 -8.85 25.82
C ARG A 115 8.54 -9.34 24.82
N LEU A 116 7.83 -8.42 24.18
CA LEU A 116 6.85 -8.73 23.13
C LEU A 116 7.53 -9.39 21.92
N GLU A 117 8.72 -8.93 21.53
CA GLU A 117 9.52 -9.52 20.46
C GLU A 117 9.91 -10.97 20.77
N GLU A 118 10.36 -11.24 21.99
CA GLU A 118 10.73 -12.59 22.42
C GLU A 118 9.56 -13.59 22.33
N VAL A 119 8.33 -13.12 22.56
CA VAL A 119 7.11 -13.95 22.41
C VAL A 119 6.74 -14.13 20.94
N LEU A 120 6.63 -13.04 20.17
CA LEU A 120 6.17 -13.07 18.78
C LEU A 120 7.08 -13.88 17.85
N TYR A 121 8.39 -13.90 18.14
CA TYR A 121 9.36 -14.69 17.35
C TYR A 121 9.75 -16.02 18.01
N PHE A 122 8.87 -16.53 18.87
CA PHE A 122 8.95 -17.89 19.42
C PHE A 122 10.23 -18.19 20.21
N THR A 123 10.76 -17.18 20.94
CA THR A 123 11.90 -17.33 21.82
C THR A 123 11.49 -17.70 23.25
N LYS A 124 10.38 -17.10 23.75
CA LYS A 124 9.86 -17.35 25.10
C LYS A 124 8.35 -17.56 25.10
N TYR A 125 7.89 -18.29 26.11
CA TYR A 125 6.46 -18.43 26.41
C TYR A 125 5.96 -17.22 27.18
N ILE A 126 4.67 -16.90 27.00
CA ILE A 126 3.94 -15.93 27.81
C ILE A 126 2.81 -16.63 28.54
N VAL A 127 2.64 -16.34 29.83
CA VAL A 127 1.54 -16.85 30.63
C VAL A 127 0.28 -16.07 30.28
N ILE A 128 -0.73 -16.77 29.77
CA ILE A 128 -2.05 -16.24 29.45
C ILE A 128 -2.93 -16.26 30.68
N ASP A 129 -3.06 -17.45 31.29
CA ASP A 129 -3.79 -17.67 32.51
C ASP A 129 -2.91 -18.43 33.51
N PRO A 130 -2.61 -17.86 34.70
CA PRO A 130 -1.81 -18.53 35.71
C PRO A 130 -2.56 -19.69 36.41
N GLY A 131 -3.90 -19.75 36.31
CA GLY A 131 -4.70 -20.80 36.95
C GLY A 131 -4.40 -20.94 38.47
N GLU A 132 -4.16 -22.18 38.94
CA GLU A 132 -3.84 -22.46 40.33
C GLU A 132 -2.37 -22.24 40.70
N ALA A 133 -1.51 -21.93 39.72
CA ALA A 133 -0.08 -21.75 39.92
C ALA A 133 0.26 -20.39 40.56
N LYS A 134 0.18 -20.26 41.86
CA LYS A 134 0.44 -19.01 42.62
C LYS A 134 1.81 -18.38 42.37
N GLU A 135 2.77 -19.15 41.84
CA GLU A 135 4.12 -18.69 41.49
C GLU A 135 4.18 -17.97 40.17
N LEU A 136 3.10 -18.05 39.33
CA LEU A 136 2.99 -17.43 38.02
C LEU A 136 2.11 -16.21 38.07
N SER A 137 2.48 -15.23 37.29
CA SER A 137 1.64 -14.02 37.07
C SER A 137 1.27 -13.90 35.60
N LYS A 138 0.10 -13.29 35.33
CA LYS A 138 -0.34 -12.98 33.97
C LYS A 138 0.72 -12.12 33.26
N ASN A 139 0.93 -12.37 31.98
CA ASN A 139 1.95 -11.70 31.15
C ASN A 139 3.43 -12.00 31.57
N GLN A 140 3.67 -12.97 32.45
CA GLN A 140 5.04 -13.42 32.79
C GLN A 140 5.64 -14.16 31.59
N LEU A 141 6.92 -13.91 31.33
CA LEU A 141 7.66 -14.67 30.32
C LEU A 141 8.39 -15.86 31.00
N LEU A 142 8.31 -17.00 30.33
CA LEU A 142 8.95 -18.23 30.73
C LEU A 142 9.94 -18.71 29.66
N GLU A 143 11.08 -19.18 30.05
CA GLU A 143 11.99 -19.91 29.17
C GLU A 143 11.48 -21.33 28.94
N GLU A 144 11.98 -22.03 27.94
CA GLU A 144 11.52 -23.37 27.58
C GLU A 144 11.72 -24.37 28.74
N LYS A 145 12.82 -24.23 29.46
CA LYS A 145 13.11 -25.07 30.66
C LYS A 145 12.13 -24.78 31.80
N GLU A 146 11.86 -23.52 32.05
CA GLU A 146 10.89 -23.09 33.07
C GLU A 146 9.49 -23.58 32.76
N TYR A 147 9.07 -23.40 31.50
CA TYR A 147 7.76 -23.88 30.99
C TYR A 147 7.65 -25.40 31.20
N ALA A 148 8.67 -26.18 30.83
CA ALA A 148 8.68 -27.64 31.04
C ALA A 148 8.56 -28.02 32.50
N ASN A 149 9.28 -27.32 33.41
CA ASN A 149 9.21 -27.53 34.84
C ASN A 149 7.80 -27.24 35.40
N PHE A 150 7.23 -26.10 35.04
CA PHE A 150 5.86 -25.72 35.45
C PHE A 150 4.82 -26.68 34.86
N ARG A 151 5.00 -27.13 33.64
CA ARG A 151 4.12 -28.12 33.01
C ARG A 151 4.15 -29.47 33.72
N THR A 152 5.32 -29.87 34.22
CA THR A 152 5.47 -31.09 35.03
C THR A 152 4.85 -30.93 36.41
N LYS A 153 4.96 -29.72 37.01
CA LYS A 153 4.45 -29.44 38.38
C LYS A 153 2.93 -29.23 38.44
N TYR A 154 2.37 -28.51 37.50
CA TYR A 154 0.97 -28.05 37.47
C TYR A 154 0.12 -28.66 36.35
N GLY A 155 0.70 -29.45 35.45
CA GLY A 155 -0.02 -30.12 34.37
C GLY A 155 -0.71 -29.13 33.40
N SER A 156 -2.03 -29.19 33.34
CA SER A 156 -2.88 -28.33 32.48
C SER A 156 -3.51 -27.15 33.20
N ASP A 157 -3.23 -26.95 34.48
CA ASP A 157 -3.92 -25.98 35.33
C ASP A 157 -3.48 -24.52 35.06
N PHE A 158 -2.48 -24.31 34.25
CA PHE A 158 -2.09 -23.00 33.74
C PHE A 158 -2.00 -23.01 32.23
N LYS A 159 -2.24 -21.86 31.61
CA LYS A 159 -2.18 -21.67 30.17
C LYS A 159 -1.04 -20.71 29.80
N ALA A 160 -0.12 -21.18 28.99
CA ALA A 160 0.94 -20.35 28.41
C ALA A 160 1.11 -20.71 26.93
N GLY A 161 1.49 -19.74 26.12
CA GLY A 161 1.63 -19.89 24.68
C GLY A 161 2.78 -19.08 24.11
N MET A 162 3.04 -19.23 22.82
CA MET A 162 4.05 -18.49 22.05
C MET A 162 3.43 -17.88 20.81
N GLY A 163 4.11 -16.85 20.28
CA GLY A 163 3.75 -16.24 19.00
C GLY A 163 2.53 -15.33 19.06
N ALA A 164 2.06 -14.97 17.89
CA ALA A 164 0.93 -14.06 17.74
C ALA A 164 -0.40 -14.65 18.24
N GLU A 165 -0.54 -15.97 18.29
CA GLU A 165 -1.71 -16.67 18.81
C GLU A 165 -1.94 -16.37 20.29
N ALA A 166 -0.89 -16.49 21.11
CA ALA A 166 -0.95 -16.16 22.53
C ALA A 166 -1.26 -14.66 22.77
N ILE A 167 -0.64 -13.79 21.98
CA ILE A 167 -0.90 -12.35 22.08
C ILE A 167 -2.34 -12.02 21.66
N LYS A 168 -2.90 -12.71 20.67
CA LYS A 168 -4.29 -12.55 20.25
C LYS A 168 -5.26 -12.90 21.37
N GLU A 169 -5.05 -14.03 22.06
CA GLU A 169 -5.88 -14.43 23.21
C GLU A 169 -5.83 -13.37 24.32
N LEU A 170 -4.64 -12.88 24.67
CA LEU A 170 -4.49 -11.83 25.67
C LEU A 170 -5.22 -10.52 25.26
N LEU A 171 -5.20 -10.17 23.97
CA LEU A 171 -5.91 -8.98 23.47
C LEU A 171 -7.44 -9.17 23.46
N GLN A 172 -7.93 -10.39 23.22
CA GLN A 172 -9.35 -10.73 23.26
C GLN A 172 -9.96 -10.66 24.67
N GLU A 173 -9.15 -10.96 25.69
CA GLU A 173 -9.58 -10.90 27.08
C GLU A 173 -9.70 -9.47 27.64
N ILE A 174 -9.20 -8.46 26.92
CA ILE A 174 -9.24 -7.06 27.36
C ILE A 174 -10.63 -6.50 27.23
N ASP A 175 -11.21 -6.11 28.34
CA ASP A 175 -12.39 -5.24 28.40
C ASP A 175 -11.91 -3.77 28.41
N LEU A 176 -12.13 -3.09 27.30
CA LEU A 176 -11.64 -1.72 27.10
C LEU A 176 -12.28 -0.70 28.07
N ASP A 177 -13.56 -0.90 28.42
CA ASP A 177 -14.27 0.01 29.33
C ASP A 177 -13.71 -0.09 30.74
N LYS A 178 -13.52 -1.31 31.24
CA LYS A 178 -12.90 -1.55 32.56
C LYS A 178 -11.48 -1.04 32.60
N LEU A 179 -10.67 -1.36 31.57
CA LEU A 179 -9.28 -0.90 31.49
C LEU A 179 -9.18 0.64 31.47
N SER A 180 -10.10 1.32 30.78
CA SER A 180 -10.16 2.78 30.77
C SER A 180 -10.46 3.34 32.15
N ALA A 181 -11.42 2.75 32.89
CA ALA A 181 -11.77 3.16 34.25
C ALA A 181 -10.58 2.97 35.21
N GLU A 182 -9.97 1.80 35.22
CA GLU A 182 -8.78 1.49 36.04
C GLU A 182 -7.62 2.46 35.79
N LEU A 183 -7.34 2.74 34.53
CA LEU A 183 -6.26 3.69 34.17
C LEU A 183 -6.57 5.13 34.60
N LYS A 184 -7.83 5.55 34.59
CA LYS A 184 -8.27 6.87 35.10
C LYS A 184 -8.13 6.97 36.61
N GLU A 185 -8.47 5.91 37.34
CA GLU A 185 -8.27 5.83 38.78
C GLU A 185 -6.78 5.89 39.16
N GLU A 186 -5.95 5.05 38.50
CA GLU A 186 -4.50 5.07 38.72
C GLU A 186 -3.89 6.43 38.39
N LEU A 187 -4.38 7.10 37.34
CA LEU A 187 -3.93 8.43 36.94
C LEU A 187 -4.24 9.49 37.97
N SER A 188 -5.43 9.43 38.60
CA SER A 188 -5.86 10.33 39.67
C SER A 188 -5.02 10.14 40.94
N ALA A 189 -4.62 8.89 41.25
CA ALA A 189 -3.76 8.56 42.39
C ALA A 189 -2.28 8.93 42.17
N THR A 190 -1.84 9.08 40.91
CA THR A 190 -0.42 9.33 40.57
C THR A 190 -0.19 10.83 40.32
N GLN A 191 0.52 11.50 41.23
CA GLN A 191 0.69 12.98 41.18
C GLN A 191 1.59 13.45 40.05
N GLN A 192 2.84 12.97 39.94
CA GLN A 192 3.79 13.39 38.88
C GLN A 192 4.84 12.31 38.58
N GLY A 193 5.53 12.41 37.41
CA GLY A 193 6.67 11.59 37.06
C GLY A 193 6.47 10.76 35.78
N GLN A 194 7.46 9.95 35.46
CA GLN A 194 7.46 9.10 34.27
C GLN A 194 6.31 8.07 34.25
N LYS A 195 5.88 7.59 35.43
CA LYS A 195 4.75 6.68 35.58
C LYS A 195 3.46 7.32 35.03
N ARG A 196 3.20 8.59 35.40
CA ARG A 196 2.03 9.32 34.90
C ARG A 196 2.02 9.50 33.38
N VAL A 197 3.19 9.81 32.79
CA VAL A 197 3.34 9.93 31.33
C VAL A 197 3.08 8.58 30.64
N LYS A 198 3.53 7.47 31.22
CA LYS A 198 3.27 6.13 30.68
C LYS A 198 1.78 5.79 30.74
N LEU A 199 1.11 6.06 31.86
CA LEU A 199 -0.34 5.85 32.02
C LEU A 199 -1.16 6.70 31.04
N LEU A 200 -0.82 7.99 30.88
CA LEU A 200 -1.49 8.85 29.89
C LEU A 200 -1.38 8.29 28.48
N LYS A 201 -0.17 7.91 28.04
CA LYS A 201 0.04 7.33 26.71
C LYS A 201 -0.71 6.02 26.51
N ARG A 202 -0.88 5.24 27.58
CA ARG A 202 -1.66 4.00 27.53
C ARG A 202 -3.14 4.29 27.45
N LEU A 203 -3.64 5.21 28.26
CA LEU A 203 -5.04 5.65 28.25
C LEU A 203 -5.44 6.22 26.88
N ASP A 204 -4.60 7.06 26.26
CA ASP A 204 -4.84 7.62 24.92
C ASP A 204 -5.09 6.51 23.88
N VAL A 205 -4.35 5.41 23.96
CA VAL A 205 -4.53 4.27 23.04
C VAL A 205 -5.85 3.55 23.31
N VAL A 206 -6.17 3.28 24.58
CA VAL A 206 -7.42 2.62 24.97
C VAL A 206 -8.62 3.44 24.55
N GLU A 207 -8.62 4.75 24.81
CA GLU A 207 -9.69 5.65 24.40
C GLU A 207 -9.82 5.75 22.89
N ALA A 208 -8.71 5.75 22.13
CA ALA A 208 -8.75 5.72 20.68
C ALA A 208 -9.41 4.44 20.13
N PHE A 209 -9.19 3.28 20.76
CA PHE A 209 -9.89 2.05 20.41
C PHE A 209 -11.38 2.12 20.71
N LEU A 210 -11.76 2.63 21.89
CA LEU A 210 -13.17 2.83 22.28
C LEU A 210 -13.90 3.76 21.29
N GLN A 211 -13.33 4.93 20.99
CA GLN A 211 -13.96 5.93 20.10
C GLN A 211 -14.06 5.45 18.65
N SER A 212 -13.12 4.64 18.19
CA SER A 212 -13.09 4.12 16.82
C SER A 212 -13.89 2.85 16.62
N HIS A 213 -14.37 2.23 17.70
CA HIS A 213 -15.03 0.91 17.72
C HIS A 213 -14.17 -0.20 17.09
N ASN A 214 -12.85 -0.04 17.10
CA ASN A 214 -11.92 -1.08 16.71
C ASN A 214 -11.67 -2.04 17.88
N ARG A 215 -11.44 -3.31 17.57
CA ARG A 215 -11.09 -4.30 18.57
C ARG A 215 -9.57 -4.51 18.62
N PRO A 216 -8.97 -4.65 19.82
CA PRO A 216 -7.52 -4.80 19.95
C PRO A 216 -6.94 -6.02 19.22
N GLU A 217 -7.69 -7.12 19.19
CA GLU A 217 -7.27 -8.35 18.50
C GLU A 217 -7.12 -8.19 16.98
N TRP A 218 -7.69 -7.15 16.37
CA TRP A 218 -7.51 -6.87 14.94
C TRP A 218 -6.09 -6.40 14.59
N MET A 219 -5.26 -6.11 15.58
CA MET A 219 -3.82 -5.91 15.37
C MET A 219 -3.07 -7.22 15.05
N ILE A 220 -3.73 -8.36 15.26
CA ILE A 220 -3.26 -9.70 14.85
C ILE A 220 -4.10 -10.15 13.65
N MET A 221 -3.44 -10.56 12.59
CA MET A 221 -4.06 -10.91 11.32
C MET A 221 -4.26 -12.42 11.20
N ASP A 222 -5.47 -12.85 10.85
CA ASP A 222 -5.78 -14.22 10.43
C ASP A 222 -5.79 -14.35 8.91
N ALA A 223 -6.05 -13.26 8.21
CA ALA A 223 -6.05 -13.19 6.75
C ALA A 223 -5.23 -11.99 6.26
N VAL A 224 -4.47 -12.19 5.20
CA VAL A 224 -3.68 -11.13 4.54
C VAL A 224 -4.40 -10.70 3.27
N PRO A 225 -4.74 -9.40 3.09
CA PRO A 225 -5.33 -8.93 1.86
C PRO A 225 -4.32 -8.97 0.71
N VAL A 226 -4.76 -9.42 -0.45
CA VAL A 226 -3.97 -9.41 -1.68
C VAL A 226 -4.48 -8.28 -2.56
N ILE A 227 -3.62 -7.30 -2.82
CA ILE A 227 -3.96 -6.14 -3.63
C ILE A 227 -4.19 -6.50 -5.09
N PRO A 228 -4.98 -5.72 -5.84
CA PRO A 228 -5.29 -6.00 -7.25
C PRO A 228 -4.04 -6.18 -8.12
N PRO A 229 -4.08 -7.04 -9.14
CA PRO A 229 -2.94 -7.33 -10.01
C PRO A 229 -2.37 -6.11 -10.73
N ASP A 230 -3.20 -5.18 -11.15
CA ASP A 230 -2.76 -3.99 -11.90
C ASP A 230 -1.99 -2.98 -11.04
N ILE A 231 -2.07 -3.08 -9.70
CA ILE A 231 -1.26 -2.29 -8.75
C ILE A 231 0.13 -2.93 -8.55
N ARG A 232 0.27 -4.22 -8.84
CA ARG A 232 1.52 -5.00 -8.80
C ARG A 232 1.80 -5.71 -10.13
N PRO A 233 1.95 -4.94 -11.22
CA PRO A 233 1.95 -5.49 -12.57
C PRO A 233 3.14 -6.41 -12.84
N MET A 234 2.95 -7.28 -13.81
CA MET A 234 3.96 -8.11 -14.43
C MET A 234 3.93 -7.81 -15.93
N VAL A 235 4.99 -7.21 -16.44
CA VAL A 235 5.08 -6.72 -17.83
C VAL A 235 6.13 -7.49 -18.58
N GLN A 236 5.79 -7.96 -19.77
CA GLN A 236 6.75 -8.59 -20.66
C GLN A 236 7.64 -7.51 -21.30
N LEU A 237 8.94 -7.69 -21.20
CA LEU A 237 9.96 -6.85 -21.81
C LEU A 237 10.45 -7.49 -23.10
N ASP A 238 11.12 -6.71 -23.94
CA ASP A 238 11.78 -7.21 -25.13
C ASP A 238 12.78 -8.32 -24.78
N GLY A 239 12.84 -9.36 -25.61
CA GLY A 239 13.68 -10.54 -25.39
C GLY A 239 13.10 -11.58 -24.43
N GLY A 240 11.77 -11.59 -24.21
CA GLY A 240 11.08 -12.63 -23.45
C GLY A 240 11.27 -12.56 -21.92
N ARG A 241 11.90 -11.52 -21.40
CA ARG A 241 12.03 -11.27 -19.96
C ARG A 241 10.78 -10.60 -19.43
N TYR A 242 10.56 -10.74 -18.11
CA TYR A 242 9.43 -10.11 -17.42
C TYR A 242 9.94 -9.10 -16.39
N GLY A 243 9.42 -7.89 -16.44
CA GLY A 243 9.49 -6.93 -15.36
C GLY A 243 8.40 -7.22 -14.34
N VAL A 244 8.78 -7.56 -13.11
CA VAL A 244 7.84 -7.97 -12.05
C VAL A 244 7.93 -6.98 -10.91
N SER A 245 6.78 -6.58 -10.36
CA SER A 245 6.74 -5.82 -9.11
C SER A 245 7.29 -6.64 -7.95
N ASP A 246 8.11 -6.02 -7.11
CA ASP A 246 8.70 -6.65 -5.92
C ASP A 246 7.64 -7.25 -4.98
N LEU A 247 6.43 -6.68 -4.94
CA LEU A 247 5.31 -7.20 -4.15
C LEU A 247 4.91 -8.62 -4.52
N ASN A 248 4.99 -8.99 -5.80
CA ASN A 248 4.66 -10.35 -6.21
C ASN A 248 5.62 -11.37 -5.59
N ASP A 249 6.88 -11.03 -5.45
CA ASP A 249 7.89 -11.89 -4.81
C ASP A 249 7.66 -12.03 -3.31
N LEU A 250 7.30 -10.93 -2.65
CA LEU A 250 6.94 -10.93 -1.24
C LEU A 250 5.64 -11.75 -0.98
N TYR A 251 4.60 -11.59 -1.79
CA TYR A 251 3.39 -12.43 -1.71
C TYR A 251 3.70 -13.91 -1.94
N ARG A 252 4.53 -14.25 -2.93
CA ARG A 252 4.95 -15.63 -3.19
C ARG A 252 5.63 -16.26 -1.98
N ARG A 253 6.48 -15.50 -1.28
CA ARG A 253 7.12 -15.96 -0.04
C ARG A 253 6.10 -16.27 1.05
N VAL A 254 5.14 -15.38 1.26
CA VAL A 254 4.06 -15.58 2.24
C VAL A 254 3.27 -16.84 1.90
N ILE A 255 2.81 -17.00 0.65
CA ILE A 255 2.03 -18.17 0.22
C ILE A 255 2.82 -19.47 0.39
N ASN A 256 4.09 -19.49 -0.01
CA ASN A 256 4.96 -20.66 0.13
C ASN A 256 5.12 -21.08 1.60
N ARG A 257 5.39 -20.12 2.50
CA ARG A 257 5.51 -20.40 3.94
C ARG A 257 4.19 -20.87 4.53
N ASN A 258 3.10 -20.21 4.17
CA ASN A 258 1.76 -20.56 4.62
C ASN A 258 1.37 -21.98 4.19
N ASN A 259 1.57 -22.32 2.92
CA ASN A 259 1.26 -23.66 2.39
C ASN A 259 2.13 -24.76 3.04
N ARG A 260 3.40 -24.44 3.29
CA ARG A 260 4.30 -25.35 4.00
C ARG A 260 3.86 -25.57 5.44
N LEU A 261 3.50 -24.50 6.15
CA LEU A 261 2.99 -24.59 7.51
C LEU A 261 1.69 -25.40 7.56
N ARG A 262 0.74 -25.17 6.64
CA ARG A 262 -0.51 -25.93 6.57
C ARG A 262 -0.23 -27.43 6.43
N LYS A 263 0.65 -27.82 5.52
CA LYS A 263 1.08 -29.23 5.35
C LYS A 263 1.73 -29.82 6.59
N LEU A 264 2.59 -29.07 7.29
CA LEU A 264 3.25 -29.53 8.53
C LEU A 264 2.24 -29.77 9.66
N ILE A 265 1.21 -28.93 9.76
CA ILE A 265 0.12 -29.10 10.72
C ILE A 265 -0.71 -30.35 10.35
N GLU A 266 -1.10 -30.51 9.09
CA GLU A 266 -1.85 -31.66 8.62
C GLU A 266 -1.11 -33.01 8.82
N MET A 267 0.23 -32.99 8.67
CA MET A 267 1.07 -34.17 8.89
C MET A 267 1.43 -34.40 10.38
N HIS A 268 0.86 -33.60 11.30
CA HIS A 268 1.19 -33.68 12.73
C HIS A 268 2.70 -33.69 13.02
N SER A 269 3.44 -32.85 12.31
CA SER A 269 4.89 -32.75 12.43
C SER A 269 5.31 -32.31 13.84
N PRO A 270 6.55 -32.62 14.30
CA PRO A 270 7.06 -32.21 15.61
C PRO A 270 6.89 -30.70 15.85
N GLU A 271 6.49 -30.34 17.07
CA GLU A 271 6.16 -28.97 17.44
C GLU A 271 7.29 -27.96 17.15
N ILE A 272 8.54 -28.38 17.34
CA ILE A 272 9.72 -27.53 17.08
C ILE A 272 9.82 -27.10 15.61
N ILE A 273 9.41 -27.98 14.67
CA ILE A 273 9.41 -27.69 13.23
C ILE A 273 8.25 -26.74 12.89
N VAL A 274 7.07 -27.04 13.45
CA VAL A 274 5.87 -26.19 13.27
C VAL A 274 6.12 -24.79 13.82
N ARG A 275 6.71 -24.69 15.00
CA ARG A 275 7.08 -23.43 15.66
C ARG A 275 8.05 -22.60 14.80
N ASN A 276 9.07 -23.23 14.24
CA ASN A 276 10.03 -22.55 13.36
C ASN A 276 9.36 -22.04 12.06
N GLU A 277 8.45 -22.83 11.48
CA GLU A 277 7.73 -22.39 10.26
C GLU A 277 6.71 -21.28 10.57
N LYS A 278 6.04 -21.30 11.75
CA LYS A 278 5.23 -20.17 12.23
C LYS A 278 6.06 -18.89 12.34
N ARG A 279 7.28 -18.95 12.89
CA ARG A 279 8.22 -17.83 12.95
C ARG A 279 8.59 -17.32 11.56
N MET A 280 8.88 -18.22 10.61
CA MET A 280 9.22 -17.85 9.24
C MET A 280 8.03 -17.24 8.50
N LEU A 281 6.80 -17.65 8.80
CA LEU A 281 5.58 -17.03 8.27
C LEU A 281 5.41 -15.60 8.82
N GLN A 282 5.63 -15.41 10.14
CA GLN A 282 5.63 -14.07 10.74
C GLN A 282 6.64 -13.15 10.04
N GLU A 283 7.87 -13.60 9.83
CA GLU A 283 8.91 -12.82 9.15
C GLU A 283 8.56 -12.52 7.68
N ALA A 284 7.92 -13.45 6.98
CA ALA A 284 7.50 -13.25 5.59
C ALA A 284 6.39 -12.19 5.47
N VAL A 285 5.43 -12.19 6.40
CA VAL A 285 4.37 -11.17 6.44
C VAL A 285 4.93 -9.81 6.88
N ASP A 286 5.85 -9.79 7.83
CA ASP A 286 6.55 -8.56 8.24
C ASP A 286 7.26 -7.91 7.05
N ALA A 287 7.95 -8.70 6.24
CA ALA A 287 8.63 -8.21 5.05
C ALA A 287 7.67 -7.72 3.96
N LEU A 288 6.49 -8.34 3.80
CA LEU A 288 5.46 -7.87 2.87
C LEU A 288 4.97 -6.47 3.26
N ILE A 289 4.76 -6.23 4.56
CA ILE A 289 4.21 -4.97 5.06
C ILE A 289 5.30 -3.90 5.16
N ASP A 290 6.44 -4.18 5.78
CA ASP A 290 7.56 -3.23 5.96
C ASP A 290 8.91 -3.96 5.96
N ASN A 291 9.46 -4.19 4.78
CA ASN A 291 10.71 -4.94 4.61
C ASN A 291 11.90 -4.23 5.27
N GLY A 292 12.63 -4.95 6.10
CA GLY A 292 13.79 -4.42 6.84
C GLY A 292 13.44 -3.74 8.17
N ARG A 293 12.16 -3.73 8.58
CA ARG A 293 11.75 -3.23 9.90
C ARG A 293 12.18 -4.15 11.04
N HIS A 294 12.20 -5.45 10.79
CA HIS A 294 12.67 -6.49 11.68
C HIS A 294 13.71 -7.36 10.98
N GLY A 295 14.89 -7.47 11.55
CA GLY A 295 15.99 -8.27 11.01
C GLY A 295 16.55 -7.73 9.67
N ARG A 296 17.19 -8.62 8.92
CA ARG A 296 17.78 -8.29 7.62
C ARG A 296 16.70 -8.21 6.55
N ALA A 297 16.72 -7.14 5.76
CA ALA A 297 15.79 -6.97 4.64
C ALA A 297 15.95 -8.08 3.58
N TYR A 298 14.85 -8.56 3.05
CA TYR A 298 14.87 -9.43 1.87
C TYR A 298 15.30 -8.63 0.65
N THR A 299 16.24 -9.19 -0.09
CA THR A 299 16.83 -8.55 -1.29
C THR A 299 16.47 -9.33 -2.55
N GLY A 300 16.40 -8.60 -3.66
CA GLY A 300 16.29 -9.16 -5.00
C GLY A 300 17.67 -9.34 -5.66
N SER A 301 17.69 -9.39 -6.98
CA SER A 301 18.93 -9.33 -7.78
C SER A 301 19.72 -8.06 -7.43
N ASN A 302 21.05 -8.15 -7.47
CA ASN A 302 21.98 -7.04 -7.13
C ASN A 302 21.88 -6.54 -5.67
N ASN A 303 21.48 -7.39 -4.72
CA ASN A 303 21.35 -7.04 -3.30
C ASN A 303 20.47 -5.81 -2.99
N ARG A 304 19.63 -5.38 -3.93
CA ARG A 304 18.66 -4.31 -3.70
C ARG A 304 17.54 -4.80 -2.80
N PRO A 305 17.19 -4.09 -1.69
CA PRO A 305 16.04 -4.43 -0.87
C PRO A 305 14.75 -4.41 -1.70
N LEU A 306 13.89 -5.41 -1.49
CA LEU A 306 12.58 -5.47 -2.14
C LEU A 306 11.67 -4.38 -1.57
N LYS A 307 10.93 -3.71 -2.44
CA LYS A 307 9.99 -2.65 -2.09
C LYS A 307 8.71 -3.23 -1.50
N SER A 308 8.45 -2.96 -0.22
CA SER A 308 7.28 -3.42 0.53
C SER A 308 6.06 -2.51 0.37
N LEU A 309 4.91 -2.91 0.96
CA LEU A 309 3.69 -2.10 0.97
C LEU A 309 3.91 -0.73 1.66
N SER A 310 4.66 -0.70 2.77
CA SER A 310 5.02 0.56 3.46
C SER A 310 5.81 1.49 2.55
N ASP A 311 6.72 0.95 1.73
CA ASP A 311 7.55 1.75 0.83
C ASP A 311 6.76 2.37 -0.33
N LEU A 312 5.59 1.82 -0.65
CA LEU A 312 4.66 2.44 -1.60
C LEU A 312 3.99 3.71 -1.04
N LEU A 313 3.94 3.85 0.28
CA LEU A 313 3.28 4.97 0.96
C LEU A 313 4.25 6.02 1.47
N LYS A 314 5.40 5.59 2.04
CA LYS A 314 6.40 6.45 2.69
C LYS A 314 7.44 7.01 1.72
N GLY A 315 8.13 8.06 2.15
CA GLY A 315 9.26 8.67 1.45
C GLY A 315 8.87 9.60 0.29
N LYS A 316 9.89 10.12 -0.42
CA LYS A 316 9.73 11.09 -1.51
C LYS A 316 8.97 10.54 -2.70
N GLN A 317 9.13 9.24 -2.99
CA GLN A 317 8.49 8.52 -4.09
C GLN A 317 7.25 7.75 -3.65
N GLY A 318 6.82 7.91 -2.40
CA GLY A 318 5.62 7.29 -1.88
C GLY A 318 4.34 8.00 -2.33
N ARG A 319 3.22 7.31 -2.17
CA ARG A 319 1.89 7.77 -2.62
C ARG A 319 1.52 9.14 -2.05
N PHE A 320 1.82 9.39 -0.78
CA PHE A 320 1.48 10.66 -0.15
C PHE A 320 2.22 11.84 -0.79
N ARG A 321 3.54 11.78 -0.89
CA ARG A 321 4.34 12.90 -1.38
C ARG A 321 4.34 13.04 -2.90
N GLN A 322 4.25 11.95 -3.66
CA GLN A 322 4.37 11.97 -5.12
C GLN A 322 3.03 12.15 -5.83
N ASN A 323 1.92 11.63 -5.27
CA ASN A 323 0.65 11.56 -5.98
C ASN A 323 -0.52 12.27 -5.27
N LEU A 324 -0.44 12.52 -3.95
CA LEU A 324 -1.54 13.14 -3.19
C LEU A 324 -1.23 14.58 -2.81
N LEU A 325 -0.06 14.89 -2.25
CA LEU A 325 0.36 16.27 -1.93
C LEU A 325 0.72 17.08 -3.16
N GLY A 326 1.12 16.43 -4.23
CA GLY A 326 1.38 17.04 -5.52
C GLY A 326 1.17 16.03 -6.63
N LYS A 327 0.73 16.51 -7.80
CA LYS A 327 0.50 15.70 -9.00
C LYS A 327 1.19 16.33 -10.18
N ARG A 328 1.58 15.52 -11.16
CA ARG A 328 1.93 16.03 -12.48
C ARG A 328 0.67 16.59 -13.12
N VAL A 329 0.78 17.75 -13.71
CA VAL A 329 -0.33 18.44 -14.35
C VAL A 329 -0.10 18.58 -15.85
N ASP A 330 -1.19 18.53 -16.63
CA ASP A 330 -1.18 18.82 -18.04
C ASP A 330 -1.00 20.34 -18.27
N TYR A 331 -0.74 20.74 -19.51
CA TYR A 331 -0.50 22.13 -19.89
C TYR A 331 0.64 22.78 -19.12
N SER A 332 1.70 22.02 -18.89
CA SER A 332 2.95 22.46 -18.26
C SER A 332 4.16 21.97 -19.05
N GLY A 333 5.21 22.77 -19.08
CA GLY A 333 6.42 22.44 -19.80
C GLY A 333 7.67 22.91 -19.05
N ARG A 334 8.82 22.50 -19.52
CA ARG A 334 10.12 22.89 -18.97
C ARG A 334 11.10 23.15 -20.11
N SER A 335 11.84 24.25 -20.03
CA SER A 335 12.92 24.57 -20.94
C SER A 335 14.02 25.34 -20.24
N VAL A 336 15.11 25.58 -20.96
CA VAL A 336 16.20 26.44 -20.52
C VAL A 336 15.76 27.89 -20.53
N ILE A 337 16.21 28.71 -19.59
CA ILE A 337 15.97 30.14 -19.54
C ILE A 337 17.19 30.88 -20.10
N VAL A 338 16.92 31.90 -20.92
CA VAL A 338 17.94 32.79 -21.49
C VAL A 338 17.49 34.25 -21.34
N VAL A 339 18.46 35.16 -21.45
CA VAL A 339 18.19 36.61 -21.37
C VAL A 339 17.50 37.09 -22.65
N GLY A 340 16.44 37.89 -22.48
CA GLY A 340 15.73 38.57 -23.56
C GLY A 340 15.64 40.06 -23.27
N PRO A 341 16.67 40.86 -23.63
CA PRO A 341 16.70 42.29 -23.32
C PRO A 341 15.64 43.08 -24.06
N GLU A 342 15.06 42.51 -25.10
CA GLU A 342 13.96 43.08 -25.87
C GLU A 342 12.57 43.04 -25.20
N LEU A 343 12.46 42.23 -24.12
CA LEU A 343 11.19 42.04 -23.40
C LEU A 343 10.97 43.13 -22.34
N LYS A 344 9.71 43.42 -22.08
CA LYS A 344 9.32 44.21 -20.91
C LYS A 344 9.44 43.37 -19.62
N MET A 345 9.44 44.03 -18.48
CA MET A 345 9.62 43.42 -17.17
C MET A 345 8.49 42.43 -16.80
N ASP A 346 7.29 42.65 -17.32
CA ASP A 346 6.08 41.82 -17.16
C ASP A 346 5.93 40.76 -18.24
N GLN A 347 6.84 40.72 -19.21
CA GLN A 347 6.77 39.80 -20.36
C GLN A 347 7.76 38.64 -20.23
N CYS A 348 7.38 37.51 -20.81
CA CYS A 348 8.26 36.37 -21.04
C CYS A 348 8.20 35.91 -22.50
N GLY A 349 9.35 35.54 -23.05
CA GLY A 349 9.41 34.95 -24.38
C GLY A 349 9.17 33.44 -24.29
N LEU A 350 8.07 32.97 -24.86
CA LEU A 350 7.70 31.57 -24.87
C LEU A 350 7.97 30.96 -26.26
N PRO A 351 8.71 29.84 -26.37
CA PRO A 351 8.90 29.16 -27.64
C PRO A 351 7.58 28.81 -28.34
N LYS A 352 7.46 29.10 -29.64
CA LYS A 352 6.24 28.87 -30.41
C LYS A 352 5.70 27.46 -30.32
N GLU A 353 6.57 26.44 -30.46
CA GLU A 353 6.19 25.04 -30.38
C GLU A 353 5.66 24.67 -28.99
N MET A 354 6.29 25.19 -27.92
CA MET A 354 5.85 25.00 -26.55
C MET A 354 4.51 25.70 -26.30
N ALA A 355 4.35 26.93 -26.76
CA ALA A 355 3.11 27.69 -26.63
C ALA A 355 1.94 26.98 -27.30
N LEU A 356 2.13 26.44 -28.52
CA LEU A 356 1.11 25.70 -29.25
C LEU A 356 0.58 24.49 -28.45
N GLU A 357 1.47 23.74 -27.80
CA GLU A 357 1.06 22.58 -27.01
C GLU A 357 0.39 22.99 -25.70
N LEU A 358 0.88 24.03 -25.02
CA LEU A 358 0.29 24.54 -23.77
C LEU A 358 -1.10 25.15 -23.97
N PHE A 359 -1.30 25.91 -25.04
CA PHE A 359 -2.55 26.59 -25.34
C PHE A 359 -3.46 25.80 -26.31
N LYS A 360 -3.12 24.58 -26.64
CA LYS A 360 -3.85 23.74 -27.59
C LYS A 360 -5.37 23.73 -27.43
N PRO A 361 -5.98 23.57 -26.25
CA PRO A 361 -7.42 23.59 -26.07
C PRO A 361 -8.03 24.93 -26.50
N PHE A 362 -7.41 26.04 -26.16
CA PHE A 362 -7.88 27.38 -26.47
C PHE A 362 -7.78 27.65 -27.95
N VAL A 363 -6.67 27.27 -28.59
CA VAL A 363 -6.51 27.39 -30.06
C VAL A 363 -7.54 26.55 -30.81
N LEU A 364 -7.81 25.33 -30.36
CA LEU A 364 -8.83 24.47 -30.94
C LEU A 364 -10.24 25.12 -30.88
N ASN A 365 -10.55 25.75 -29.75
CA ASN A 365 -11.82 26.44 -29.58
C ASN A 365 -11.91 27.67 -30.47
N ASP A 366 -10.90 28.52 -30.51
CA ASP A 366 -10.82 29.72 -31.32
C ASP A 366 -10.95 29.43 -32.82
N LEU A 367 -10.29 28.36 -33.31
CA LEU A 367 -10.41 27.91 -34.70
C LEU A 367 -11.81 27.46 -35.06
N VAL A 368 -12.58 26.88 -34.16
CA VAL A 368 -13.96 26.48 -34.39
C VAL A 368 -14.90 27.69 -34.31
N GLU A 369 -14.71 28.57 -33.32
CA GLU A 369 -15.52 29.81 -33.17
C GLU A 369 -15.37 30.77 -34.34
N LYS A 370 -14.15 30.94 -34.84
CA LYS A 370 -13.86 31.75 -36.05
C LYS A 370 -14.30 31.09 -37.36
N GLY A 371 -14.85 29.88 -37.32
CA GLY A 371 -15.28 29.12 -38.49
C GLY A 371 -14.16 28.62 -39.40
N SER A 372 -12.90 28.71 -38.97
CA SER A 372 -11.74 28.17 -39.70
C SER A 372 -11.73 26.64 -39.73
N ALA A 373 -12.36 26.01 -38.76
CA ALA A 373 -12.57 24.56 -38.69
C ALA A 373 -14.06 24.26 -38.44
N GLN A 374 -14.62 23.30 -39.16
CA GLN A 374 -16.04 22.90 -39.00
C GLN A 374 -16.29 22.11 -37.71
N ASN A 375 -15.28 21.43 -37.20
CA ASN A 375 -15.35 20.64 -35.96
C ASN A 375 -13.98 20.47 -35.30
N ILE A 376 -13.98 20.05 -34.04
CA ILE A 376 -12.75 19.83 -33.22
C ILE A 376 -11.79 18.82 -33.88
N LYS A 377 -12.32 17.85 -34.64
CA LYS A 377 -11.47 16.84 -35.31
C LYS A 377 -10.67 17.46 -36.44
N GLN A 378 -11.26 18.38 -37.19
CA GLN A 378 -10.59 19.15 -38.24
C GLN A 378 -9.58 20.11 -37.62
N ALA A 379 -9.97 20.85 -36.58
CA ALA A 379 -9.07 21.76 -35.87
C ALA A 379 -7.81 21.01 -35.33
N LYS A 380 -7.97 19.81 -34.77
CA LYS A 380 -6.83 18.99 -34.36
C LYS A 380 -5.87 18.67 -35.52
N LYS A 381 -6.39 18.31 -36.68
CA LYS A 381 -5.56 18.05 -37.87
C LYS A 381 -4.83 19.29 -38.34
N MET A 382 -5.46 20.48 -38.27
CA MET A 382 -4.80 21.73 -38.61
C MET A 382 -3.66 22.05 -37.66
N VAL A 383 -3.86 21.85 -36.36
CA VAL A 383 -2.81 22.00 -35.31
C VAL A 383 -1.68 21.03 -35.55
N GLU A 384 -1.95 19.75 -35.87
CA GLU A 384 -0.93 18.74 -36.16
C GLU A 384 -0.11 19.08 -37.42
N ARG A 385 -0.69 19.78 -38.37
CA ARG A 385 -0.03 20.25 -39.60
C ARG A 385 0.66 21.60 -39.45
N ALA A 386 0.47 22.27 -38.30
CA ALA A 386 0.98 23.61 -38.03
C ALA A 386 0.65 24.64 -39.14
N GLU A 387 -0.62 24.66 -39.58
CA GLU A 387 -1.09 25.59 -40.64
C GLU A 387 -0.96 27.05 -40.17
N ASP A 388 -0.78 28.00 -41.10
CA ASP A 388 -0.60 29.44 -40.79
C ASP A 388 -1.71 30.01 -39.89
N LYS A 389 -2.96 29.65 -40.17
CA LYS A 389 -4.14 30.06 -39.37
C LYS A 389 -4.05 29.64 -37.91
N VAL A 390 -3.31 28.59 -37.58
CA VAL A 390 -3.09 28.12 -36.21
C VAL A 390 -2.19 29.08 -35.46
N TRP A 391 -1.15 29.60 -36.11
CA TRP A 391 -0.24 30.59 -35.54
C TRP A 391 -0.92 31.93 -35.28
N ASP A 392 -1.78 32.40 -36.21
CA ASP A 392 -2.56 33.61 -36.02
C ASP A 392 -3.56 33.48 -34.85
N SER A 393 -4.19 32.30 -34.73
CA SER A 393 -5.07 31.98 -33.60
C SER A 393 -4.31 31.92 -32.28
N LEU A 394 -3.12 31.29 -32.26
CA LEU A 394 -2.28 31.21 -31.10
C LEU A 394 -1.83 32.59 -30.61
N GLU A 395 -1.40 33.47 -31.51
CA GLU A 395 -1.02 34.84 -31.17
C GLU A 395 -2.18 35.67 -30.57
N CYS A 396 -3.39 35.41 -31.03
CA CYS A 396 -4.60 36.04 -30.51
C CYS A 396 -4.90 35.54 -29.07
N VAL A 397 -4.90 34.22 -28.90
CA VAL A 397 -5.23 33.55 -27.62
C VAL A 397 -4.24 33.89 -26.48
N ILE A 398 -2.97 33.99 -26.82
CA ILE A 398 -1.89 34.24 -25.81
C ILE A 398 -2.06 35.60 -25.13
N LYS A 399 -2.59 36.62 -25.80
CA LYS A 399 -2.73 37.98 -25.26
C LYS A 399 -3.56 38.04 -23.97
N ASP A 400 -4.55 37.18 -23.86
CA ASP A 400 -5.50 37.19 -22.76
C ASP A 400 -5.16 36.13 -21.67
N HIS A 401 -4.08 35.36 -21.84
CA HIS A 401 -3.75 34.23 -20.97
C HIS A 401 -2.31 34.32 -20.43
N PRO A 402 -2.10 34.92 -19.24
CA PRO A 402 -0.80 34.95 -18.62
C PRO A 402 -0.34 33.53 -18.22
N VAL A 403 0.97 33.32 -18.21
CA VAL A 403 1.60 32.08 -17.80
C VAL A 403 2.29 32.22 -16.46
N LEU A 404 2.29 31.15 -15.65
CA LEU A 404 3.06 31.08 -14.42
C LEU A 404 4.41 30.46 -14.72
N LEU A 405 5.49 31.19 -14.45
CA LEU A 405 6.86 30.68 -14.52
C LEU A 405 7.41 30.36 -13.15
N ASN A 406 8.06 29.23 -13.02
CA ASN A 406 8.70 28.78 -11.79
C ASN A 406 10.16 28.41 -12.07
N ARG A 407 11.08 28.88 -11.23
CA ARG A 407 12.48 28.43 -11.20
C ARG A 407 12.71 27.49 -10.04
N ALA A 408 13.19 26.29 -10.30
CA ALA A 408 13.61 25.35 -9.26
C ALA A 408 15.03 25.69 -8.72
N PRO A 409 15.26 25.61 -7.36
CA PRO A 409 14.31 25.28 -6.31
C PRO A 409 13.39 26.48 -5.96
N THR A 410 12.10 26.20 -5.68
CA THR A 410 11.16 27.24 -5.22
C THR A 410 11.35 27.48 -3.73
N LEU A 411 12.13 28.48 -3.36
CA LEU A 411 12.48 28.78 -1.97
C LEU A 411 11.45 29.67 -1.28
N HIS A 412 10.79 30.55 -2.03
CA HIS A 412 9.82 31.53 -1.52
C HIS A 412 8.79 31.86 -2.63
N ARG A 413 7.76 32.63 -2.25
CA ARG A 413 6.64 32.94 -3.16
C ARG A 413 7.04 33.65 -4.47
N LEU A 414 8.12 34.44 -4.48
CA LEU A 414 8.64 35.09 -5.69
C LEU A 414 9.33 34.12 -6.66
N GLY A 415 9.53 32.87 -6.29
CA GLY A 415 9.97 31.80 -7.21
C GLY A 415 8.94 31.36 -8.21
N ILE A 416 7.67 31.81 -8.06
CA ILE A 416 6.57 31.60 -9.00
C ILE A 416 5.93 32.95 -9.31
N GLN A 417 6.03 33.38 -10.56
CA GLN A 417 5.51 34.68 -11.00
C GLN A 417 4.70 34.53 -12.29
N ALA A 418 3.72 35.41 -12.48
CA ALA A 418 2.92 35.47 -13.68
C ALA A 418 3.56 36.45 -14.68
N PHE A 419 3.60 36.06 -15.95
CA PHE A 419 4.11 36.85 -17.05
C PHE A 419 3.15 36.82 -18.22
N SER A 420 3.11 37.93 -18.96
CA SER A 420 2.42 37.99 -20.26
C SER A 420 3.30 37.33 -21.33
N PRO A 421 2.89 36.22 -21.95
CA PRO A 421 3.71 35.51 -22.91
C PRO A 421 3.81 36.24 -24.26
N VAL A 422 5.01 36.25 -24.83
CA VAL A 422 5.29 36.70 -26.19
C VAL A 422 5.93 35.54 -26.94
N LEU A 423 5.49 35.28 -28.15
CA LEU A 423 6.04 34.20 -28.97
C LEU A 423 7.48 34.54 -29.42
N VAL A 424 8.37 33.60 -29.23
CA VAL A 424 9.77 33.69 -29.65
C VAL A 424 10.20 32.47 -30.44
N GLU A 425 11.14 32.66 -31.35
CA GLU A 425 11.77 31.55 -32.06
C GLU A 425 12.77 30.82 -31.17
N GLY A 426 13.02 29.56 -31.47
CA GLY A 426 13.94 28.71 -30.73
C GLY A 426 13.25 27.83 -29.70
N ARG A 427 14.02 27.28 -28.74
CA ARG A 427 13.54 26.31 -27.73
C ARG A 427 13.72 26.79 -26.29
N ALA A 428 14.29 27.96 -26.10
CA ALA A 428 14.55 28.53 -24.78
C ALA A 428 13.50 29.58 -24.39
N ILE A 429 13.14 29.60 -23.11
CA ILE A 429 12.28 30.63 -22.53
C ILE A 429 13.14 31.88 -22.30
N LYS A 430 12.69 33.02 -22.81
CA LYS A 430 13.36 34.30 -22.61
C LYS A 430 12.76 35.05 -21.44
N LEU A 431 13.61 35.70 -20.64
CA LEU A 431 13.20 36.56 -19.52
C LEU A 431 13.96 37.89 -19.57
N HIS A 432 13.33 38.95 -19.02
CA HIS A 432 13.99 40.23 -18.84
C HIS A 432 15.21 40.08 -17.93
N PRO A 433 16.29 40.83 -18.17
CA PRO A 433 17.55 40.74 -17.38
C PRO A 433 17.39 41.03 -15.87
N LEU A 434 16.45 41.88 -15.48
CA LEU A 434 16.15 42.24 -14.10
C LEU A 434 15.17 41.26 -13.48
#